data_09428054dd28403f37ccea9c8b0bbe59
#
_entry.id   09428054dd28403f37ccea9c8b0bbe59
#
_cell.length_a   1.000
_cell.length_b   1.000
_cell.length_c   1.000
_cell.angle_alpha   90.00
_cell.angle_beta   90.00
_cell.angle_gamma   90.00
#
_symmetry.space_group_name_H-M   'P 1'
#
loop_
_entity.id
_entity.type
_entity.pdbx_description
1 polymer ?
#
loop_
_entity_poly.entity_id
_entity_poly.type
_entity_poly.pdbx_seq_one_letter_code
_entity_poly.pdbx_strand_id
1 'polypeptide(L)'
;LQTGQAKGYTEAQIMGQLQPIVIDTHPIGNPWLNYSVYLNNTVLPGVIQLMVFLVTVFSIGTEIKYSTSRKWLDMGGNSIAVSLLGKLLPQTAIFTVVGFMYCAVLYGINSFPLNSGWFPMLLAMFLLIISSQAVGVFMIGVLPTPRLGLSFASLFGMISFSIVGFSFPVQGMDPTLQALTRLFPLRHYFLIYVDQALNGRALFYTLGEYAWLLGFLILPFLIGRNLKRALLDFKYLP
;
A
#
# COMPACT_ATOMS: atom_id res chain seq x y z
N LEU A 1 14.73 15.13 -46.60
CA LEU A 1 13.94 16.34 -46.85
C LEU A 1 14.40 17.06 -48.15
N GLN A 2 15.66 17.45 -48.28
CA GLN A 2 16.18 18.19 -49.44
C GLN A 2 15.99 17.46 -50.79
N THR A 3 16.17 16.13 -50.86
CA THR A 3 15.97 15.33 -52.06
C THR A 3 14.50 15.18 -52.45
N GLY A 4 13.56 15.27 -51.52
CA GLY A 4 12.11 15.25 -51.79
C GLY A 4 11.59 16.58 -52.28
N GLN A 5 12.08 17.67 -51.72
CA GLN A 5 11.74 19.05 -52.16
C GLN A 5 12.24 19.32 -53.60
N ALA A 6 13.41 18.77 -53.97
CA ALA A 6 13.92 18.86 -55.32
C ALA A 6 13.04 18.13 -56.36
N LYS A 7 12.17 17.20 -55.97
CA LYS A 7 11.19 16.48 -56.76
C LYS A 7 9.77 17.11 -56.72
N GLY A 8 9.62 18.28 -56.12
CA GLY A 8 8.35 19.02 -56.11
C GLY A 8 7.31 18.49 -55.12
N TYR A 9 7.69 17.61 -54.18
CA TYR A 9 6.79 17.13 -53.14
C TYR A 9 6.66 18.17 -52.01
N THR A 10 5.45 18.35 -51.51
CA THR A 10 5.20 19.18 -50.32
C THR A 10 5.77 18.52 -49.07
N GLU A 11 6.14 19.31 -48.04
CA GLU A 11 6.64 18.78 -46.78
C GLU A 11 5.72 17.71 -46.15
N ALA A 12 4.41 17.95 -46.24
CA ALA A 12 3.41 16.98 -45.74
C ALA A 12 3.45 15.66 -46.49
N GLN A 13 3.70 15.66 -47.80
CA GLN A 13 3.84 14.45 -48.60
C GLN A 13 5.14 13.68 -48.30
N ILE A 14 6.23 14.41 -48.08
CA ILE A 14 7.52 13.83 -47.71
C ILE A 14 7.46 13.23 -46.33
N MET A 15 6.84 13.89 -45.35
CA MET A 15 6.65 13.40 -43.99
C MET A 15 5.72 12.18 -43.97
N GLY A 16 4.65 12.15 -44.77
CA GLY A 16 3.77 10.99 -44.90
C GLY A 16 4.47 9.75 -45.49
N GLN A 17 5.50 9.93 -46.32
CA GLN A 17 6.30 8.81 -46.83
C GLN A 17 7.40 8.36 -45.86
N LEU A 18 7.95 9.28 -45.06
CA LEU A 18 8.99 9.00 -44.05
C LEU A 18 8.40 8.42 -42.75
N GLN A 19 7.20 8.85 -42.41
CA GLN A 19 6.47 8.38 -41.23
C GLN A 19 5.03 7.97 -41.61
N PRO A 20 4.83 6.81 -42.21
CA PRO A 20 3.51 6.33 -42.65
C PRO A 20 2.52 6.14 -41.50
N ILE A 21 3.00 6.05 -40.27
CA ILE A 21 2.19 5.90 -39.06
C ILE A 21 2.64 6.98 -38.08
N VAL A 22 1.80 7.98 -37.85
CA VAL A 22 1.98 8.96 -36.75
C VAL A 22 1.34 8.36 -35.53
N ILE A 23 2.14 8.01 -34.53
CA ILE A 23 1.64 7.58 -33.22
C ILE A 23 1.38 8.85 -32.40
N ASP A 24 0.11 9.20 -32.25
CA ASP A 24 -0.33 10.26 -31.36
C ASP A 24 -0.62 9.65 -29.98
N THR A 25 0.21 9.99 -28.99
CA THR A 25 0.10 9.47 -27.65
C THR A 25 -0.51 10.52 -26.73
N HIS A 26 -1.64 10.18 -26.12
CA HIS A 26 -2.32 11.02 -25.12
C HIS A 26 -2.19 10.36 -23.74
N PRO A 27 -1.13 10.66 -22.96
CA PRO A 27 -0.99 10.11 -21.62
C PRO A 27 -2.09 10.64 -20.70
N ILE A 28 -2.90 9.75 -20.14
CA ILE A 28 -3.98 10.07 -19.20
C ILE A 28 -3.40 10.15 -17.78
N GLY A 29 -3.71 11.24 -17.05
CA GLY A 29 -3.35 11.41 -15.63
C GLY A 29 -1.90 11.84 -15.36
N ASN A 30 -0.96 11.63 -16.29
CA ASN A 30 0.41 12.13 -16.22
C ASN A 30 0.90 12.61 -17.59
N PRO A 31 0.36 13.75 -18.10
CA PRO A 31 0.63 14.24 -19.46
C PRO A 31 2.12 14.49 -19.73
N TRP A 32 2.87 14.86 -18.70
CA TRP A 32 4.30 15.15 -18.79
C TRP A 32 5.18 13.91 -18.67
N LEU A 33 4.60 12.70 -18.53
CA LEU A 33 5.32 11.45 -18.27
C LEU A 33 6.34 11.61 -17.13
N ASN A 34 5.94 12.36 -16.09
CA ASN A 34 6.82 12.65 -14.97
C ASN A 34 7.00 11.39 -14.12
N TYR A 35 8.19 10.83 -14.19
CA TYR A 35 8.54 9.62 -13.44
C TYR A 35 8.44 9.81 -11.92
N SER A 36 8.68 11.03 -11.44
CA SER A 36 8.55 11.36 -10.01
C SER A 36 7.12 11.22 -9.51
N VAL A 37 6.12 11.67 -10.29
CA VAL A 37 4.69 11.50 -9.97
C VAL A 37 4.34 10.02 -9.83
N TYR A 38 4.80 9.21 -10.77
CA TYR A 38 4.57 7.78 -10.74
C TYR A 38 5.25 7.10 -9.55
N LEU A 39 6.56 7.30 -9.38
CA LEU A 39 7.37 6.57 -8.41
C LEU A 39 7.00 6.91 -6.96
N ASN A 40 6.88 8.20 -6.65
CA ASN A 40 6.60 8.62 -5.27
C ASN A 40 5.23 8.13 -4.79
N ASN A 41 4.20 8.17 -5.64
CA ASN A 41 2.86 7.73 -5.26
C ASN A 41 2.70 6.21 -5.17
N THR A 42 3.68 5.44 -5.64
CA THR A 42 3.64 3.97 -5.58
C THR A 42 4.59 3.41 -4.54
N VAL A 43 5.84 3.86 -4.53
CA VAL A 43 6.88 3.29 -3.67
C VAL A 43 6.75 3.79 -2.22
N LEU A 44 6.54 5.08 -1.99
CA LEU A 44 6.51 5.62 -0.63
C LEU A 44 5.35 5.09 0.23
N PRO A 45 4.10 4.94 -0.27
CA PRO A 45 3.05 4.24 0.48
C PRO A 45 3.42 2.79 0.83
N GLY A 46 4.13 2.11 -0.07
CA GLY A 46 4.64 0.76 0.19
C GLY A 46 5.70 0.74 1.30
N VAL A 47 6.58 1.74 1.35
CA VAL A 47 7.54 1.90 2.47
C VAL A 47 6.80 2.16 3.78
N ILE A 48 5.79 3.03 3.78
CA ILE A 48 4.94 3.27 4.96
C ILE A 48 4.29 1.95 5.41
N GLN A 49 3.68 1.21 4.48
CA GLN A 49 3.09 -0.10 4.76
C GLN A 49 4.11 -1.06 5.40
N LEU A 50 5.31 -1.18 4.82
CA LEU A 50 6.36 -2.05 5.33
C LEU A 50 6.75 -1.65 6.76
N MET A 51 6.94 -0.36 7.02
CA MET A 51 7.27 0.15 8.36
C MET A 51 6.14 -0.15 9.35
N VAL A 52 4.87 0.01 8.96
CA VAL A 52 3.72 -0.35 9.80
C VAL A 52 3.73 -1.84 10.13
N PHE A 53 3.98 -2.73 9.17
CA PHE A 53 4.12 -4.16 9.44
C PHE A 53 5.21 -4.44 10.46
N LEU A 54 6.42 -3.93 10.23
CA LEU A 54 7.58 -4.18 11.08
C LEU A 54 7.37 -3.67 12.51
N VAL A 55 6.90 -2.43 12.65
CA VAL A 55 6.67 -1.83 13.98
C VAL A 55 5.54 -2.55 14.72
N THR A 56 4.47 -2.96 14.04
CA THR A 56 3.37 -3.71 14.64
C THR A 56 3.84 -5.07 15.14
N VAL A 57 4.52 -5.84 14.29
CA VAL A 57 5.08 -7.16 14.64
C VAL A 57 6.11 -7.04 15.75
N PHE A 58 7.02 -6.07 15.67
CA PHE A 58 8.04 -5.82 16.69
C PHE A 58 7.41 -5.46 18.04
N SER A 59 6.45 -4.53 18.03
CA SER A 59 5.77 -4.04 19.24
C SER A 59 5.06 -5.17 20.01
N ILE A 60 4.38 -6.08 19.31
CA ILE A 60 3.72 -7.23 19.95
C ILE A 60 4.74 -8.32 20.29
N GLY A 61 5.68 -8.57 19.38
CA GLY A 61 6.71 -9.59 19.55
C GLY A 61 7.65 -9.35 20.73
N THR A 62 7.91 -8.09 21.10
CA THR A 62 8.71 -7.74 22.29
C THR A 62 8.05 -8.21 23.59
N GLU A 63 6.71 -8.19 23.68
CA GLU A 63 6.01 -8.72 24.85
C GLU A 63 6.26 -10.22 25.02
N ILE A 64 6.30 -10.96 23.91
CA ILE A 64 6.62 -12.40 23.93
C ILE A 64 8.08 -12.61 24.32
N LYS A 65 8.99 -11.85 23.71
CA LYS A 65 10.44 -11.98 23.94
C LYS A 65 10.84 -11.74 25.38
N TYR A 66 10.28 -10.70 26.01
CA TYR A 66 10.62 -10.32 27.38
C TYR A 66 9.71 -10.92 28.43
N SER A 67 8.79 -11.84 28.04
CA SER A 67 7.83 -12.50 28.94
C SER A 67 6.92 -11.50 29.69
N THR A 68 6.67 -10.34 29.10
CA THR A 68 5.81 -9.29 29.66
C THR A 68 4.36 -9.40 29.22
N SER A 69 4.04 -10.40 28.38
CA SER A 69 2.72 -10.62 27.79
C SER A 69 1.58 -10.70 28.81
N ARG A 70 1.79 -11.39 29.95
CA ARG A 70 0.77 -11.49 31.00
C ARG A 70 0.45 -10.12 31.60
N LYS A 71 1.49 -9.38 32.00
CA LYS A 71 1.34 -8.04 32.55
C LYS A 71 0.63 -7.10 31.56
N TRP A 72 0.97 -7.19 30.28
CA TRP A 72 0.32 -6.40 29.24
C TRP A 72 -1.17 -6.78 29.07
N LEU A 73 -1.53 -8.06 29.10
CA LEU A 73 -2.91 -8.51 29.04
C LEU A 73 -3.71 -8.10 30.31
N ASP A 74 -3.10 -8.20 31.48
CA ASP A 74 -3.74 -7.79 32.76
C ASP A 74 -4.08 -6.29 32.77
N MET A 75 -3.21 -5.42 32.24
CA MET A 75 -3.48 -4.01 32.06
C MET A 75 -4.68 -3.74 31.15
N GLY A 76 -4.93 -4.63 30.18
CA GLY A 76 -6.10 -4.60 29.27
C GLY A 76 -7.33 -5.32 29.84
N GLY A 77 -7.39 -5.62 31.12
CA GLY A 77 -8.49 -6.37 31.72
C GLY A 77 -8.61 -7.81 31.17
N ASN A 78 -7.50 -8.42 30.82
CA ASN A 78 -7.40 -9.76 30.23
C ASN A 78 -8.09 -9.89 28.84
N SER A 79 -8.43 -8.75 28.21
CA SER A 79 -9.01 -8.67 26.89
C SER A 79 -7.93 -8.39 25.86
N ILE A 80 -7.74 -9.33 24.93
CA ILE A 80 -6.77 -9.15 23.83
C ILE A 80 -7.12 -7.94 22.94
N ALA A 81 -8.41 -7.67 22.72
CA ALA A 81 -8.84 -6.54 21.91
C ALA A 81 -8.47 -5.20 22.56
N VAL A 82 -8.72 -5.04 23.86
CA VAL A 82 -8.38 -3.82 24.61
C VAL A 82 -6.86 -3.63 24.62
N SER A 83 -6.10 -4.69 24.91
CA SER A 83 -4.64 -4.65 24.95
C SER A 83 -4.05 -4.28 23.57
N LEU A 84 -4.58 -4.86 22.48
CA LEU A 84 -4.16 -4.52 21.11
C LEU A 84 -4.50 -3.07 20.79
N LEU A 85 -5.73 -2.62 21.05
CA LEU A 85 -6.12 -1.23 20.79
C LEU A 85 -5.24 -0.25 21.57
N GLY A 86 -5.01 -0.47 22.86
CA GLY A 86 -4.13 0.39 23.67
C GLY A 86 -2.71 0.49 23.12
N LYS A 87 -2.19 -0.58 22.51
CA LYS A 87 -0.85 -0.62 21.93
C LYS A 87 -0.78 -0.06 20.51
N LEU A 88 -1.81 -0.30 19.72
CA LEU A 88 -1.83 0.10 18.31
C LEU A 88 -2.30 1.55 18.10
N LEU A 89 -3.19 2.10 18.94
CA LEU A 89 -3.70 3.47 18.79
C LEU A 89 -2.60 4.54 18.73
N PRO A 90 -1.60 4.55 19.65
CA PRO A 90 -0.51 5.53 19.55
C PRO A 90 0.27 5.38 18.25
N GLN A 91 0.52 4.13 17.82
CA GLN A 91 1.20 3.83 16.57
C GLN A 91 0.37 4.30 15.36
N THR A 92 -0.95 4.07 15.38
CA THR A 92 -1.88 4.57 14.35
C THR A 92 -1.80 6.09 14.23
N ALA A 93 -1.84 6.80 15.36
CA ALA A 93 -1.76 8.27 15.38
C ALA A 93 -0.45 8.76 14.73
N ILE A 94 0.69 8.18 15.12
CA ILE A 94 2.01 8.54 14.56
C ILE A 94 2.05 8.30 13.05
N PHE A 95 1.71 7.10 12.59
CA PHE A 95 1.75 6.78 11.16
C PHE A 95 0.71 7.57 10.35
N THR A 96 -0.45 7.91 10.94
CA THR A 96 -1.44 8.78 10.29
C THR A 96 -0.88 10.18 10.07
N VAL A 97 -0.21 10.75 11.07
CA VAL A 97 0.46 12.05 10.93
C VAL A 97 1.53 11.97 9.82
N VAL A 98 2.38 10.94 9.84
CA VAL A 98 3.40 10.73 8.78
C VAL A 98 2.75 10.58 7.41
N GLY A 99 1.71 9.77 7.27
CA GLY A 99 0.99 9.57 6.01
C GLY A 99 0.30 10.84 5.51
N PHE A 100 -0.26 11.65 6.41
CA PHE A 100 -0.88 12.91 6.03
C PHE A 100 0.16 13.97 5.66
N MET A 101 1.30 14.02 6.35
CA MET A 101 2.44 14.86 5.95
C MET A 101 2.96 14.47 4.58
N TYR A 102 3.08 13.18 4.31
CA TYR A 102 3.44 12.67 2.98
C TYR A 102 2.45 13.17 1.91
N CYS A 103 1.13 13.03 2.13
CA CYS A 103 0.12 13.55 1.20
C CYS A 103 0.23 15.08 1.02
N ALA A 104 0.48 15.82 2.11
CA ALA A 104 0.63 17.28 2.06
C ALA A 104 1.85 17.70 1.22
N VAL A 105 2.97 16.97 1.35
CA VAL A 105 4.17 17.25 0.54
C VAL A 105 3.90 16.95 -0.94
N LEU A 106 3.30 15.80 -1.27
CA LEU A 106 3.10 15.43 -2.66
C LEU A 106 2.06 16.32 -3.35
N TYR A 107 0.89 16.46 -2.76
CA TYR A 107 -0.23 17.13 -3.39
C TYR A 107 -0.25 18.65 -3.10
N GLY A 108 0.28 19.08 -1.96
CA GLY A 108 0.34 20.50 -1.59
C GLY A 108 1.59 21.20 -2.11
N ILE A 109 2.79 20.68 -1.79
CA ILE A 109 4.06 21.34 -2.14
C ILE A 109 4.46 21.01 -3.57
N ASN A 110 4.48 19.72 -3.94
CA ASN A 110 4.91 19.28 -5.28
C ASN A 110 3.82 19.39 -6.34
N SER A 111 2.59 19.79 -5.96
CA SER A 111 1.45 19.97 -6.88
C SER A 111 1.19 18.77 -7.80
N PHE A 112 1.34 17.55 -7.26
CA PHE A 112 1.04 16.33 -8.01
C PHE A 112 -0.47 16.26 -8.31
N PRO A 113 -0.89 15.56 -9.38
CA PRO A 113 -2.29 15.44 -9.75
C PRO A 113 -3.15 14.92 -8.58
N LEU A 114 -4.24 15.66 -8.30
CA LEU A 114 -5.21 15.33 -7.25
C LEU A 114 -6.63 15.69 -7.73
N ASN A 115 -7.09 14.98 -8.75
CA ASN A 115 -8.31 15.36 -9.48
C ASN A 115 -9.60 15.15 -8.66
N SER A 116 -9.60 14.25 -7.67
CA SER A 116 -10.77 13.99 -6.80
C SER A 116 -10.76 14.75 -5.46
N GLY A 117 -9.74 15.59 -5.25
CA GLY A 117 -9.58 16.33 -3.98
C GLY A 117 -8.91 15.54 -2.85
N TRP A 118 -8.73 16.21 -1.71
CA TRP A 118 -7.91 15.70 -0.60
C TRP A 118 -8.55 14.53 0.16
N PHE A 119 -9.87 14.58 0.37
CA PHE A 119 -10.56 13.63 1.26
C PHE A 119 -10.37 12.16 0.84
N PRO A 120 -10.57 11.77 -0.44
CA PRO A 120 -10.38 10.38 -0.86
C PRO A 120 -8.98 9.86 -0.59
N MET A 121 -7.94 10.66 -0.85
CA MET A 121 -6.55 10.23 -0.68
C MET A 121 -6.12 10.16 0.79
N LEU A 122 -6.58 11.11 1.64
CA LEU A 122 -6.33 11.05 3.09
C LEU A 122 -7.03 9.84 3.70
N LEU A 123 -8.26 9.55 3.28
CA LEU A 123 -9.01 8.37 3.72
C LEU A 123 -8.29 7.08 3.27
N ALA A 124 -7.83 7.01 2.03
CA ALA A 124 -7.08 5.86 1.51
C ALA A 124 -5.79 5.62 2.30
N MET A 125 -5.04 6.69 2.61
CA MET A 125 -3.81 6.60 3.40
C MET A 125 -4.10 6.13 4.83
N PHE A 126 -5.11 6.66 5.48
CA PHE A 126 -5.53 6.21 6.80
C PHE A 126 -5.93 4.73 6.80
N LEU A 127 -6.74 4.30 5.82
CA LEU A 127 -7.14 2.91 5.68
C LEU A 127 -5.96 1.98 5.36
N LEU A 128 -5.00 2.42 4.55
CA LEU A 128 -3.76 1.68 4.32
C LEU A 128 -3.00 1.40 5.63
N ILE A 129 -2.90 2.40 6.50
CA ILE A 129 -2.20 2.27 7.79
C ILE A 129 -2.90 1.26 8.68
N ILE A 130 -4.20 1.40 8.91
CA ILE A 130 -4.94 0.50 9.83
C ILE A 130 -5.06 -0.92 9.26
N SER A 131 -5.24 -1.08 7.96
CA SER A 131 -5.23 -2.41 7.31
C SER A 131 -3.85 -3.07 7.41
N SER A 132 -2.78 -2.29 7.25
CA SER A 132 -1.41 -2.79 7.44
C SER A 132 -1.15 -3.22 8.88
N GLN A 133 -1.64 -2.48 9.87
CA GLN A 133 -1.57 -2.92 11.27
C GLN A 133 -2.32 -4.23 11.49
N ALA A 134 -3.51 -4.36 10.91
CA ALA A 134 -4.31 -5.58 11.01
C ALA A 134 -3.57 -6.80 10.45
N VAL A 135 -2.91 -6.63 9.29
CA VAL A 135 -2.06 -7.68 8.69
C VAL A 135 -0.84 -7.96 9.58
N GLY A 136 -0.20 -6.95 10.16
CA GLY A 136 0.91 -7.12 11.11
C GLY A 136 0.51 -7.92 12.36
N VAL A 137 -0.66 -7.66 12.92
CA VAL A 137 -1.23 -8.45 14.04
C VAL A 137 -1.47 -9.89 13.62
N PHE A 138 -1.99 -10.11 12.42
CA PHE A 138 -2.19 -11.45 11.88
C PHE A 138 -0.85 -12.21 11.75
N MET A 139 0.18 -11.55 11.20
CA MET A 139 1.51 -12.15 11.02
C MET A 139 2.11 -12.65 12.34
N ILE A 140 2.11 -11.81 13.38
CA ILE A 140 2.64 -12.21 14.70
C ILE A 140 1.74 -13.23 15.41
N GLY A 141 0.45 -13.23 15.11
CA GLY A 141 -0.47 -14.23 15.62
C GLY A 141 -0.29 -15.62 15.01
N VAL A 142 0.16 -15.70 13.76
CA VAL A 142 0.51 -16.95 13.07
C VAL A 142 1.92 -17.41 13.45
N LEU A 143 2.86 -16.47 13.52
CA LEU A 143 4.28 -16.74 13.80
C LEU A 143 4.69 -16.01 15.10
N PRO A 144 4.38 -16.58 16.29
CA PRO A 144 4.51 -15.89 17.57
C PRO A 144 5.95 -15.76 18.07
N THR A 145 6.91 -15.70 17.17
CA THR A 145 8.31 -15.40 17.47
C THR A 145 8.73 -14.10 16.81
N PRO A 146 9.34 -13.15 17.51
CA PRO A 146 9.74 -11.87 16.94
C PRO A 146 10.61 -12.02 15.69
N ARG A 147 11.53 -12.97 15.69
CA ARG A 147 12.44 -13.24 14.57
C ARG A 147 11.67 -13.67 13.30
N LEU A 148 10.83 -14.71 13.42
CA LEU A 148 10.06 -15.21 12.27
C LEU A 148 8.99 -14.22 11.84
N GLY A 149 8.30 -13.57 12.78
CA GLY A 149 7.31 -12.54 12.48
C GLY A 149 7.88 -11.37 11.70
N LEU A 150 9.06 -10.84 12.10
CA LEU A 150 9.74 -9.77 11.41
C LEU A 150 10.25 -10.20 10.02
N SER A 151 10.82 -11.40 9.91
CA SER A 151 11.28 -11.93 8.63
C SER A 151 10.11 -12.10 7.65
N PHE A 152 8.99 -12.60 8.14
CA PHE A 152 7.78 -12.77 7.32
C PHE A 152 7.19 -11.41 6.92
N ALA A 153 7.12 -10.45 7.84
CA ALA A 153 6.65 -9.10 7.57
C ALA A 153 7.53 -8.38 6.52
N SER A 154 8.85 -8.52 6.64
CA SER A 154 9.80 -7.98 5.64
C SER A 154 9.59 -8.61 4.27
N LEU A 155 9.54 -9.95 4.21
CA LEU A 155 9.33 -10.68 2.95
C LEU A 155 8.00 -10.30 2.29
N PHE A 156 6.91 -10.30 3.06
CA PHE A 156 5.58 -9.95 2.57
C PHE A 156 5.52 -8.51 2.07
N GLY A 157 6.12 -7.57 2.82
CA GLY A 157 6.24 -6.17 2.40
C GLY A 157 7.05 -6.02 1.11
N MET A 158 8.19 -6.70 0.98
CA MET A 158 9.03 -6.65 -0.23
C MET A 158 8.32 -7.26 -1.45
N ILE A 159 7.64 -8.40 -1.29
CA ILE A 159 6.87 -9.01 -2.37
C ILE A 159 5.77 -8.06 -2.86
N SER A 160 5.14 -7.30 -1.96
CA SER A 160 4.10 -6.35 -2.33
C SER A 160 4.56 -5.33 -3.37
N PHE A 161 5.82 -4.85 -3.31
CA PHE A 161 6.38 -3.95 -4.32
C PHE A 161 6.45 -4.55 -5.72
N SER A 162 6.65 -5.86 -5.83
CA SER A 162 6.83 -6.51 -7.12
C SER A 162 5.50 -6.85 -7.80
N ILE A 163 4.48 -7.27 -7.02
CA ILE A 163 3.26 -7.88 -7.58
C ILE A 163 2.00 -7.00 -7.48
N VAL A 164 2.06 -5.88 -6.79
CA VAL A 164 0.89 -4.98 -6.61
C VAL A 164 0.39 -4.38 -7.92
N GLY A 165 1.23 -4.33 -8.96
CA GLY A 165 0.81 -3.93 -10.29
C GLY A 165 1.30 -2.57 -10.76
N PHE A 166 2.19 -1.91 -9.99
CA PHE A 166 2.82 -0.70 -10.48
C PHE A 166 4.09 -0.98 -11.31
N SER A 167 4.83 -2.04 -11.00
CA SER A 167 6.02 -2.43 -11.78
C SER A 167 5.66 -3.18 -13.06
N PHE A 168 4.63 -4.03 -12.99
CA PHE A 168 4.13 -4.83 -14.10
C PHE A 168 2.60 -4.90 -14.06
N PRO A 169 1.90 -4.70 -15.22
CA PRO A 169 0.45 -4.75 -15.27
C PRO A 169 -0.09 -6.10 -14.80
N VAL A 170 -0.98 -6.09 -13.81
CA VAL A 170 -1.55 -7.33 -13.23
C VAL A 170 -2.29 -8.16 -14.27
N GLN A 171 -2.90 -7.53 -15.27
CA GLN A 171 -3.60 -8.22 -16.36
C GLN A 171 -2.69 -9.12 -17.19
N GLY A 172 -1.37 -8.83 -17.22
CA GLY A 172 -0.36 -9.66 -17.89
C GLY A 172 0.25 -10.77 -17.02
N MET A 173 -0.17 -10.86 -15.73
CA MET A 173 0.31 -11.90 -14.83
C MET A 173 -0.53 -13.17 -14.93
N ASP A 174 0.04 -14.30 -14.48
CA ASP A 174 -0.71 -15.54 -14.30
C ASP A 174 -1.94 -15.35 -13.40
N PRO A 175 -3.09 -15.99 -13.64
CA PRO A 175 -4.30 -15.85 -12.83
C PRO A 175 -4.09 -16.09 -11.35
N THR A 176 -3.20 -16.98 -10.95
CA THR A 176 -2.84 -17.24 -9.56
C THR A 176 -2.18 -16.03 -8.91
N LEU A 177 -1.24 -15.39 -9.62
CA LEU A 177 -0.60 -14.16 -9.16
C LEU A 177 -1.60 -13.00 -9.10
N GLN A 178 -2.51 -12.90 -10.07
CA GLN A 178 -3.57 -11.90 -10.03
C GLN A 178 -4.44 -12.01 -8.77
N ALA A 179 -4.80 -13.24 -8.38
CA ALA A 179 -5.55 -13.48 -7.14
C ALA A 179 -4.71 -13.10 -5.91
N LEU A 180 -3.42 -13.46 -5.90
CA LEU A 180 -2.50 -13.16 -4.80
C LEU A 180 -2.33 -11.65 -4.57
N THR A 181 -2.35 -10.83 -5.62
CA THR A 181 -2.22 -9.35 -5.48
C THR A 181 -3.26 -8.76 -4.55
N ARG A 182 -4.47 -9.34 -4.47
CA ARG A 182 -5.57 -8.87 -3.62
C ARG A 182 -5.31 -9.03 -2.12
N LEU A 183 -4.34 -9.85 -1.74
CA LEU A 183 -3.95 -10.03 -0.33
C LEU A 183 -3.08 -8.89 0.22
N PHE A 184 -2.68 -7.94 -0.62
CA PHE A 184 -1.83 -6.84 -0.21
C PHE A 184 -2.62 -5.54 -0.09
N PRO A 185 -2.66 -4.90 1.10
CA PRO A 185 -3.33 -3.60 1.26
C PRO A 185 -2.82 -2.53 0.28
N LEU A 186 -1.52 -2.55 -0.05
CA LEU A 186 -0.91 -1.64 -1.01
C LEU A 186 -1.57 -1.69 -2.39
N ARG A 187 -2.04 -2.86 -2.83
CA ARG A 187 -2.76 -3.01 -4.11
C ARG A 187 -4.01 -2.15 -4.17
N HIS A 188 -4.82 -2.20 -3.12
CA HIS A 188 -6.07 -1.47 -3.03
C HIS A 188 -5.83 0.04 -2.94
N TYR A 189 -4.83 0.45 -2.14
CA TYR A 189 -4.39 1.85 -2.11
C TYR A 189 -3.93 2.34 -3.49
N PHE A 190 -3.13 1.56 -4.21
CA PHE A 190 -2.66 1.90 -5.54
C PHE A 190 -3.81 2.08 -6.55
N LEU A 191 -4.81 1.21 -6.52
CA LEU A 191 -6.00 1.34 -7.37
C LEU A 191 -6.81 2.58 -7.02
N ILE A 192 -6.97 2.90 -5.72
CA ILE A 192 -7.62 4.14 -5.29
C ILE A 192 -6.83 5.36 -5.80
N TYR A 193 -5.51 5.35 -5.67
CA TYR A 193 -4.66 6.42 -6.19
C TYR A 193 -4.85 6.64 -7.70
N VAL A 194 -4.82 5.58 -8.49
CA VAL A 194 -5.00 5.67 -9.94
C VAL A 194 -6.39 6.22 -10.30
N ASP A 195 -7.43 5.72 -9.65
CA ASP A 195 -8.80 6.14 -9.95
C ASP A 195 -9.11 7.54 -9.44
N GLN A 196 -8.73 7.86 -8.22
CA GLN A 196 -9.07 9.13 -7.57
C GLN A 196 -8.09 10.26 -7.93
N ALA A 197 -6.80 10.06 -7.67
CA ALA A 197 -5.84 11.15 -7.85
C ALA A 197 -5.53 11.40 -9.33
N LEU A 198 -5.29 10.36 -10.13
CA LEU A 198 -4.92 10.51 -11.54
C LEU A 198 -6.14 10.70 -12.45
N ASN A 199 -7.17 9.88 -12.32
CA ASN A 199 -8.28 9.84 -13.27
C ASN A 199 -9.49 10.69 -12.82
N GLY A 200 -9.56 11.12 -11.55
CA GLY A 200 -10.69 11.91 -11.02
C GLY A 200 -12.03 11.18 -11.12
N ARG A 201 -12.04 9.84 -11.04
CA ARG A 201 -13.27 9.04 -11.10
C ARG A 201 -14.17 9.32 -9.91
N ALA A 202 -15.48 9.22 -10.10
CA ALA A 202 -16.44 9.34 -9.01
C ALA A 202 -16.14 8.27 -7.93
N LEU A 203 -16.25 8.65 -6.65
CA LEU A 203 -15.95 7.81 -5.49
C LEU A 203 -16.67 6.44 -5.53
N PHE A 204 -17.86 6.41 -6.12
CA PHE A 204 -18.66 5.19 -6.26
C PHE A 204 -17.89 4.03 -6.92
N TYR A 205 -17.08 4.32 -7.94
CA TYR A 205 -16.32 3.28 -8.66
C TYR A 205 -15.15 2.70 -7.87
N THR A 206 -14.70 3.41 -6.84
CA THR A 206 -13.57 2.98 -5.98
C THR A 206 -14.01 2.44 -4.62
N LEU A 207 -15.31 2.46 -4.29
CA LEU A 207 -15.83 1.95 -3.01
C LEU A 207 -15.42 0.49 -2.75
N GLY A 208 -15.32 -0.32 -3.78
CA GLY A 208 -14.85 -1.71 -3.65
C GLY A 208 -13.44 -1.81 -3.07
N GLU A 209 -12.54 -0.95 -3.48
CA GLU A 209 -11.16 -0.94 -3.00
C GLU A 209 -11.06 -0.44 -1.55
N TYR A 210 -11.88 0.55 -1.17
CA TYR A 210 -12.02 0.96 0.23
C TYR A 210 -12.60 -0.16 1.10
N ALA A 211 -13.59 -0.89 0.58
CA ALA A 211 -14.18 -2.03 1.28
C ALA A 211 -13.16 -3.16 1.50
N TRP A 212 -12.27 -3.42 0.53
CA TRP A 212 -11.16 -4.37 0.71
C TRP A 212 -10.21 -3.93 1.82
N LEU A 213 -9.81 -2.65 1.86
CA LEU A 213 -8.98 -2.13 2.95
C LEU A 213 -9.64 -2.30 4.32
N LEU A 214 -10.94 -2.04 4.43
CA LEU A 214 -11.71 -2.31 5.65
C LEU A 214 -11.81 -3.80 5.96
N GLY A 215 -11.88 -4.65 4.94
CA GLY A 215 -11.93 -6.11 5.07
C GLY A 215 -10.72 -6.69 5.80
N PHE A 216 -9.53 -6.10 5.65
CA PHE A 216 -8.35 -6.53 6.39
C PHE A 216 -8.48 -6.38 7.92
N LEU A 217 -9.35 -5.48 8.39
CA LEU A 217 -9.60 -5.28 9.83
C LEU A 217 -10.26 -6.50 10.50
N ILE A 218 -10.74 -7.47 9.73
CA ILE A 218 -11.28 -8.73 10.24
C ILE A 218 -10.15 -9.65 10.74
N LEU A 219 -8.93 -9.53 10.17
CA LEU A 219 -7.80 -10.43 10.47
C LEU A 219 -7.43 -10.51 11.97
N PRO A 220 -7.32 -9.40 12.73
CA PRO A 220 -7.06 -9.45 14.17
C PRO A 220 -8.13 -10.21 14.95
N PHE A 221 -9.39 -10.15 14.53
CA PHE A 221 -10.47 -10.89 15.19
C PHE A 221 -10.35 -12.39 14.93
N LEU A 222 -9.97 -12.79 13.72
CA LEU A 222 -9.77 -14.20 13.38
C LEU A 222 -8.60 -14.81 14.16
N ILE A 223 -7.51 -14.09 14.31
CA ILE A 223 -6.29 -14.59 14.96
C ILE A 223 -6.24 -14.31 16.46
N GLY A 224 -7.13 -13.46 16.99
CA GLY A 224 -7.06 -12.96 18.36
C GLY A 224 -7.00 -14.06 19.43
N ARG A 225 -7.74 -15.15 19.27
CA ARG A 225 -7.69 -16.30 20.19
C ARG A 225 -6.34 -17.00 20.16
N ASN A 226 -5.79 -17.22 18.97
CA ASN A 226 -4.49 -17.87 18.80
C ASN A 226 -3.37 -16.97 19.32
N LEU A 227 -3.44 -15.68 19.04
CA LEU A 227 -2.49 -14.70 19.56
C LEU A 227 -2.52 -14.66 21.09
N LYS A 228 -3.71 -14.62 21.72
CA LYS A 228 -3.83 -14.64 23.18
C LYS A 228 -3.21 -15.91 23.78
N ARG A 229 -3.47 -17.07 23.18
CA ARG A 229 -2.87 -18.34 23.60
C ARG A 229 -1.35 -18.29 23.47
N ALA A 230 -0.84 -17.83 22.33
CA ALA A 230 0.59 -17.68 22.11
C ALA A 230 1.25 -16.73 23.11
N LEU A 231 0.61 -15.62 23.47
CA LEU A 231 1.09 -14.67 24.47
C LEU A 231 1.18 -15.25 25.89
N LEU A 232 0.32 -16.22 26.22
CA LEU A 232 0.28 -16.83 27.56
C LEU A 232 1.17 -18.07 27.68
N ASP A 233 1.22 -18.89 26.63
CA ASP A 233 1.81 -20.24 26.68
C ASP A 233 3.21 -20.30 26.06
N PHE A 234 3.50 -19.39 25.11
CA PHE A 234 4.76 -19.45 24.38
C PHE A 234 5.92 -18.90 25.23
N LYS A 235 6.92 -19.76 25.46
CA LYS A 235 8.21 -19.38 26.07
C LYS A 235 9.21 -19.14 24.92
N TYR A 236 9.71 -17.93 24.81
CA TYR A 236 10.80 -17.62 23.87
C TYR A 236 12.07 -18.30 24.35
N LEU A 237 12.57 -19.24 23.54
CA LEU A 237 13.92 -19.79 23.69
C LEU A 237 14.84 -19.02 22.74
N PRO A 238 15.94 -18.41 23.20
CA PRO A 238 16.84 -17.58 22.41
C PRO A 238 17.54 -18.33 21.27
#